data_cbb263376acbea1c26032e4556dd9ec5
#
_entry.id   cbb263376acbea1c26032e4556dd9ec5
#
_cell.length_a   1.000
_cell.length_b   1.000
_cell.length_c   1.000
_cell.angle_alpha   90.00
_cell.angle_beta   90.00
_cell.angle_gamma   90.00
#
_symmetry.space_group_name_H-M   'P 1'
#
loop_
_entity.id
_entity.type
_entity.pdbx_description
1 polymer ?
#
loop_
_entity_poly.entity_id
_entity_poly.type
_entity_poly.pdbx_seq_one_letter_code
_entity_poly.pdbx_strand_id
1 'polypeptide(L)'
;MKNLKNINIYEGGISSIPGKKDVVKVSSNESPFGPSISVKKAISDSRLKTNKYPDGNCIELKEAISKSFKLKSSNLFVGNGSDEILGVACQLFLNKGDEVIVPKHSFLMFEIYSKISGGVIKRSATKNLRVDLESLLKSITKKTKMIFIAQPNNPTGFYLSKKDLTMIIKKIPKKIMIIIDAAYAEYMTDNDYSNGLEFAQKNKNVIVTRTFSKIYGLASLRLGWCYAHSNIISSMNKVRGPFNVNQLAQVAGIQALKDKKYTSNSKKHNTLWLNIMNKELSKLPIKVYDSRANFLLIDVGKSVSKLNKYLLSKSIIIRLMDKYKLPSCVRVSIGTANENKKVIKAFKDFYK
;
A
#
# COMPACT_ATOMS: atom_id res chain seq x y z
N MET A 1 -2.40 21.18 23.26
CA MET A 1 -2.83 20.16 22.29
C MET A 1 -2.27 20.51 20.90
N LYS A 2 -1.68 19.53 20.18
CA LYS A 2 -1.39 19.70 18.75
C LYS A 2 -2.68 20.09 18.02
N ASN A 3 -2.61 21.02 17.08
CA ASN A 3 -3.80 21.46 16.34
C ASN A 3 -4.30 20.33 15.42
N LEU A 4 -5.19 19.48 15.92
CA LEU A 4 -5.77 18.34 15.19
C LEU A 4 -6.88 18.74 14.20
N LYS A 5 -7.30 20.03 14.18
CA LYS A 5 -8.42 20.52 13.34
C LYS A 5 -8.22 20.25 11.83
N ASN A 6 -6.95 20.12 11.38
CA ASN A 6 -6.61 19.91 9.98
C ASN A 6 -6.32 18.44 9.64
N ILE A 7 -6.60 17.50 10.56
CA ILE A 7 -6.42 16.06 10.34
C ILE A 7 -7.80 15.42 10.23
N ASN A 8 -8.12 14.91 9.05
CA ASN A 8 -9.33 14.14 8.87
C ASN A 8 -9.15 12.72 9.40
N ILE A 9 -10.19 12.18 10.01
CA ILE A 9 -10.23 10.77 10.43
C ILE A 9 -10.08 9.90 9.16
N TYR A 10 -9.19 8.91 9.24
CA TYR A 10 -9.12 7.89 8.22
C TYR A 10 -10.33 6.95 8.36
N GLU A 11 -11.24 7.06 7.42
CA GLU A 11 -12.37 6.13 7.33
C GLU A 11 -11.98 4.95 6.45
N GLY A 12 -11.94 3.77 7.03
CA GLY A 12 -11.81 2.50 6.29
C GLY A 12 -12.97 2.34 5.31
N GLY A 13 -12.83 1.44 4.33
CA GLY A 13 -13.98 1.03 3.50
C GLY A 13 -15.00 0.31 4.37
N ILE A 14 -16.29 0.40 4.00
CA ILE A 14 -17.34 -0.43 4.58
C ILE A 14 -16.91 -1.90 4.47
N SER A 15 -17.07 -2.67 5.53
CA SER A 15 -16.66 -4.08 5.59
C SER A 15 -17.81 -5.06 5.62
N SER A 16 -19.02 -4.61 5.93
CA SER A 16 -20.23 -5.42 6.01
C SER A 16 -21.46 -4.62 5.57
N ILE A 17 -22.51 -5.31 5.24
CA ILE A 17 -23.85 -4.73 4.95
C ILE A 17 -24.81 -5.33 5.96
N PRO A 18 -25.52 -4.54 6.79
CA PRO A 18 -26.47 -5.05 7.75
C PRO A 18 -27.48 -6.01 7.12
N GLY A 19 -27.71 -7.15 7.76
CA GLY A 19 -28.65 -8.17 7.29
C GLY A 19 -28.18 -9.03 6.10
N LYS A 20 -26.95 -8.86 5.58
CA LYS A 20 -26.43 -9.65 4.45
C LYS A 20 -25.24 -10.50 4.86
N LYS A 21 -25.29 -11.82 4.57
CA LYS A 21 -24.21 -12.77 4.91
C LYS A 21 -23.16 -12.90 3.78
N ASP A 22 -23.59 -12.99 2.53
CA ASP A 22 -22.69 -13.25 1.37
C ASP A 22 -22.34 -11.96 0.65
N VAL A 23 -21.45 -11.17 1.26
CA VAL A 23 -21.03 -9.87 0.74
C VAL A 23 -19.75 -10.00 -0.07
N VAL A 24 -19.76 -9.51 -1.31
CA VAL A 24 -18.57 -9.34 -2.15
C VAL A 24 -17.87 -8.05 -1.74
N LYS A 25 -16.82 -8.17 -0.92
CA LYS A 25 -16.04 -7.04 -0.44
C LYS A 25 -14.80 -6.82 -1.31
N VAL A 26 -14.86 -5.85 -2.22
CA VAL A 26 -13.76 -5.48 -3.12
C VAL A 26 -13.31 -4.02 -2.91
N SER A 27 -13.27 -3.58 -1.64
CA SER A 27 -13.04 -2.19 -1.26
C SER A 27 -11.66 -1.88 -0.68
N SER A 28 -10.92 -2.88 -0.16
CA SER A 28 -9.75 -2.63 0.69
C SER A 28 -8.43 -3.21 0.15
N ASN A 29 -8.40 -3.64 -1.11
CA ASN A 29 -7.22 -4.21 -1.76
C ASN A 29 -6.62 -5.40 -1.00
N GLU A 30 -7.50 -6.21 -0.41
CA GLU A 30 -7.12 -7.45 0.27
C GLU A 30 -6.80 -8.54 -0.76
N SER A 31 -6.06 -9.57 -0.36
CA SER A 31 -5.89 -10.77 -1.18
C SER A 31 -7.18 -11.58 -1.18
N PRO A 32 -7.72 -12.00 -2.34
CA PRO A 32 -8.97 -12.76 -2.39
C PRO A 32 -8.85 -14.19 -1.83
N PHE A 33 -7.62 -14.70 -1.66
CA PHE A 33 -7.39 -16.08 -1.22
C PHE A 33 -7.09 -16.19 0.28
N GLY A 34 -6.88 -15.05 0.97
CA GLY A 34 -6.36 -15.06 2.34
C GLY A 34 -4.96 -15.66 2.41
N PRO A 35 -4.49 -16.13 3.57
CA PRO A 35 -3.18 -16.76 3.72
C PRO A 35 -3.16 -18.16 3.07
N SER A 36 -1.96 -18.58 2.60
CA SER A 36 -1.77 -19.93 2.04
C SER A 36 -2.03 -21.04 3.07
N ILE A 37 -2.26 -22.27 2.57
CA ILE A 37 -2.48 -23.45 3.44
C ILE A 37 -1.28 -23.66 4.36
N SER A 38 -0.05 -23.51 3.86
CA SER A 38 1.17 -23.64 4.65
C SER A 38 1.29 -22.59 5.75
N VAL A 39 0.83 -21.37 5.49
CA VAL A 39 0.76 -20.29 6.49
C VAL A 39 -0.30 -20.59 7.55
N LYS A 40 -1.50 -21.04 7.13
CA LYS A 40 -2.58 -21.44 8.07
C LYS A 40 -2.09 -22.54 9.01
N LYS A 41 -1.42 -23.56 8.46
CA LYS A 41 -0.82 -24.64 9.24
C LYS A 41 0.23 -24.12 10.22
N ALA A 42 1.16 -23.26 9.77
CA ALA A 42 2.18 -22.68 10.65
C ALA A 42 1.60 -21.86 11.81
N ILE A 43 0.49 -21.15 11.57
CA ILE A 43 -0.25 -20.42 12.61
C ILE A 43 -0.88 -21.41 13.59
N SER A 44 -1.53 -22.47 13.10
CA SER A 44 -2.18 -23.49 13.92
C SER A 44 -1.17 -24.29 14.73
N ASP A 45 -0.03 -24.66 14.13
CA ASP A 45 1.02 -25.43 14.79
C ASP A 45 1.88 -24.57 15.74
N SER A 46 1.77 -23.24 15.64
CA SER A 46 2.49 -22.34 16.52
C SER A 46 2.00 -22.54 17.95
N ARG A 47 2.86 -23.03 18.83
CA ARG A 47 2.59 -23.16 20.27
C ARG A 47 2.63 -21.78 20.90
N LEU A 48 1.55 -20.99 20.67
CA LEU A 48 1.44 -19.66 21.22
C LEU A 48 1.41 -19.69 22.74
N LYS A 49 2.41 -19.05 23.32
CA LYS A 49 2.41 -18.74 24.75
C LYS A 49 1.92 -17.29 24.90
N THR A 50 0.59 -17.10 24.87
CA THR A 50 -0.03 -15.76 24.93
C THR A 50 0.34 -14.96 26.16
N ASN A 51 0.85 -15.61 27.20
CA ASN A 51 1.36 -14.98 28.42
C ASN A 51 2.84 -14.54 28.30
N LYS A 52 3.47 -14.68 27.13
CA LYS A 52 4.86 -14.27 26.88
C LYS A 52 4.90 -13.23 25.75
N TYR A 53 5.79 -12.26 25.91
CA TYR A 53 6.07 -11.33 24.82
C TYR A 53 6.74 -12.04 23.63
N PRO A 54 6.48 -11.60 22.39
CA PRO A 54 7.19 -12.11 21.21
C PRO A 54 8.65 -11.65 21.19
N ASP A 55 9.43 -12.15 20.21
CA ASP A 55 10.76 -11.57 19.93
C ASP A 55 10.60 -10.11 19.47
N GLY A 56 11.01 -9.17 20.31
CA GLY A 56 10.93 -7.74 20.03
C GLY A 56 11.87 -7.28 18.90
N ASN A 57 12.88 -8.08 18.54
CA ASN A 57 13.82 -7.78 17.48
C ASN A 57 13.45 -8.43 16.14
N CYS A 58 12.47 -9.36 16.14
CA CYS A 58 12.02 -10.11 14.96
C CYS A 58 13.19 -10.77 14.22
N ILE A 59 14.13 -11.40 14.92
CA ILE A 59 15.40 -11.91 14.37
C ILE A 59 15.14 -12.88 13.23
N GLU A 60 14.42 -13.98 13.49
CA GLU A 60 14.13 -15.01 12.47
C GLU A 60 13.37 -14.44 11.26
N LEU A 61 12.44 -13.52 11.48
CA LEU A 61 11.71 -12.88 10.40
C LEU A 61 12.61 -11.97 9.56
N LYS A 62 13.49 -11.18 10.18
CA LYS A 62 14.50 -10.38 9.46
C LYS A 62 15.45 -11.25 8.63
N GLU A 63 15.87 -12.39 9.15
CA GLU A 63 16.69 -13.37 8.42
C GLU A 63 15.94 -13.95 7.22
N ALA A 64 14.64 -14.30 7.40
CA ALA A 64 13.80 -14.78 6.31
C ALA A 64 13.61 -13.72 5.21
N ILE A 65 13.40 -12.45 5.58
CA ILE A 65 13.33 -11.32 4.64
C ILE A 65 14.67 -11.13 3.94
N SER A 66 15.77 -11.07 4.70
CA SER A 66 17.14 -10.95 4.21
C SER A 66 17.45 -12.00 3.13
N LYS A 67 17.19 -13.26 3.42
CA LYS A 67 17.37 -14.38 2.49
C LYS A 67 16.47 -14.25 1.25
N SER A 68 15.19 -13.90 1.42
CA SER A 68 14.21 -13.83 0.33
C SER A 68 14.49 -12.72 -0.66
N PHE A 69 15.03 -11.59 -0.19
CA PHE A 69 15.27 -10.39 -1.00
C PHE A 69 16.76 -10.06 -1.19
N LYS A 70 17.68 -10.91 -0.71
CA LYS A 70 19.14 -10.71 -0.76
C LYS A 70 19.56 -9.36 -0.15
N LEU A 71 19.09 -9.09 1.07
CA LEU A 71 19.29 -7.83 1.79
C LEU A 71 20.13 -8.08 3.06
N LYS A 72 20.74 -7.02 3.60
CA LYS A 72 21.40 -7.07 4.92
C LYS A 72 20.33 -6.99 6.02
N SER A 73 20.29 -7.95 6.96
CA SER A 73 19.32 -7.98 8.06
C SER A 73 19.43 -6.76 8.98
N SER A 74 20.65 -6.23 9.18
CA SER A 74 20.90 -4.99 9.95
C SER A 74 20.24 -3.74 9.36
N ASN A 75 19.85 -3.79 8.10
CA ASN A 75 19.21 -2.71 7.35
C ASN A 75 17.68 -2.89 7.27
N LEU A 76 17.13 -3.85 8.02
CA LEU A 76 15.69 -4.16 8.06
C LEU A 76 15.06 -3.66 9.36
N PHE A 77 13.91 -3.00 9.22
CA PHE A 77 12.99 -2.71 10.31
C PHE A 77 11.66 -3.42 10.04
N VAL A 78 11.10 -4.06 11.06
CA VAL A 78 9.79 -4.74 10.98
C VAL A 78 8.79 -3.97 11.84
N GLY A 79 7.62 -3.73 11.28
CA GLY A 79 6.59 -2.93 11.93
C GLY A 79 5.20 -3.60 11.91
N ASN A 80 4.32 -3.09 12.73
CA ASN A 80 2.90 -3.45 12.79
C ASN A 80 2.14 -2.93 11.55
N GLY A 81 2.43 -3.53 10.39
CA GLY A 81 2.10 -3.05 9.07
C GLY A 81 3.08 -1.98 8.56
N SER A 82 3.03 -1.69 7.26
CA SER A 82 3.77 -0.55 6.70
C SER A 82 3.31 0.79 7.28
N ASP A 83 2.08 0.86 7.78
CA ASP A 83 1.52 2.06 8.40
C ASP A 83 2.34 2.53 9.62
N GLU A 84 2.72 1.60 10.53
CA GLU A 84 3.60 1.95 11.65
C GLU A 84 4.94 2.50 11.17
N ILE A 85 5.50 1.89 10.13
CA ILE A 85 6.79 2.31 9.56
C ILE A 85 6.71 3.74 9.03
N LEU A 86 5.64 4.08 8.31
CA LEU A 86 5.38 5.43 7.80
C LEU A 86 5.24 6.43 8.96
N GLY A 87 4.51 6.06 10.02
CA GLY A 87 4.34 6.87 11.21
C GLY A 87 5.66 7.12 11.94
N VAL A 88 6.44 6.06 12.19
CA VAL A 88 7.77 6.15 12.83
C VAL A 88 8.73 7.00 11.99
N ALA A 89 8.73 6.86 10.66
CA ALA A 89 9.55 7.69 9.79
C ALA A 89 9.16 9.17 9.88
N CYS A 90 7.86 9.50 9.90
CA CYS A 90 7.40 10.88 10.08
C CYS A 90 7.81 11.44 11.44
N GLN A 91 7.65 10.68 12.54
CA GLN A 91 8.04 11.10 13.89
C GLN A 91 9.54 11.36 13.99
N LEU A 92 10.35 10.57 13.30
CA LEU A 92 11.82 10.65 13.38
C LEU A 92 12.39 11.81 12.57
N PHE A 93 11.82 12.12 11.41
CA PHE A 93 12.45 13.04 10.46
C PHE A 93 11.73 14.38 10.30
N LEU A 94 10.55 14.57 10.90
CA LEU A 94 9.76 15.80 10.76
C LEU A 94 9.68 16.56 12.07
N ASN A 95 9.90 17.86 11.97
CA ASN A 95 9.60 18.85 13.00
C ASN A 95 8.41 19.72 12.57
N LYS A 96 7.87 20.51 13.51
CA LYS A 96 6.81 21.46 13.22
C LYS A 96 7.24 22.45 12.13
N GLY A 97 6.47 22.51 11.05
CA GLY A 97 6.70 23.41 9.91
C GLY A 97 7.58 22.85 8.80
N ASP A 98 8.16 21.66 8.96
CA ASP A 98 8.87 20.97 7.88
C ASP A 98 7.89 20.61 6.74
N GLU A 99 8.31 20.81 5.50
CA GLU A 99 7.47 20.50 4.35
C GLU A 99 7.65 19.05 3.90
N VAL A 100 6.50 18.43 3.57
CA VAL A 100 6.42 17.06 3.05
C VAL A 100 5.75 17.08 1.69
N ILE A 101 6.42 16.58 0.66
CA ILE A 101 5.86 16.49 -0.68
C ILE A 101 5.14 15.16 -0.84
N VAL A 102 3.86 15.24 -1.21
CA VAL A 102 3.00 14.09 -1.52
C VAL A 102 2.36 14.33 -2.89
N PRO A 103 2.52 13.42 -3.86
CA PRO A 103 1.80 13.56 -5.14
C PRO A 103 0.28 13.58 -4.91
N LYS A 104 -0.45 14.38 -5.70
CA LYS A 104 -1.92 14.34 -5.69
C LYS A 104 -2.41 12.92 -5.90
N HIS A 105 -3.57 12.61 -5.33
CA HIS A 105 -4.19 11.28 -5.47
C HIS A 105 -3.26 10.14 -5.08
N SER A 106 -2.58 10.28 -3.93
CA SER A 106 -1.73 9.24 -3.36
C SER A 106 -2.30 8.73 -2.02
N PHE A 107 -1.61 7.79 -1.36
CA PHE A 107 -2.12 7.14 -0.14
C PHE A 107 -2.32 8.15 0.99
N LEU A 108 -3.54 8.22 1.53
CA LEU A 108 -3.95 9.25 2.50
C LEU A 108 -3.10 9.26 3.78
N MET A 109 -2.58 8.10 4.19
CA MET A 109 -1.79 8.02 5.42
C MET A 109 -0.47 8.80 5.33
N PHE A 110 0.06 9.07 4.14
CA PHE A 110 1.22 9.94 3.98
C PHE A 110 0.95 11.35 4.54
N GLU A 111 -0.20 11.92 4.19
CA GLU A 111 -0.59 13.23 4.72
C GLU A 111 -0.94 13.18 6.20
N ILE A 112 -1.65 12.15 6.66
CA ILE A 112 -2.09 12.02 8.04
C ILE A 112 -0.88 11.91 8.97
N TYR A 113 0.05 10.99 8.73
CA TYR A 113 1.24 10.83 9.58
C TYR A 113 2.15 12.06 9.54
N SER A 114 2.30 12.69 8.37
CA SER A 114 3.06 13.92 8.26
C SER A 114 2.48 15.04 9.13
N LYS A 115 1.14 15.24 9.07
CA LYS A 115 0.44 16.25 9.88
C LYS A 115 0.51 15.96 11.39
N ILE A 116 0.37 14.68 11.79
CA ILE A 116 0.52 14.26 13.19
C ILE A 116 1.90 14.65 13.72
N SER A 117 2.93 14.54 12.87
CA SER A 117 4.31 14.89 13.19
C SER A 117 4.62 16.40 13.05
N GLY A 118 3.61 17.22 12.73
CA GLY A 118 3.76 18.68 12.57
C GLY A 118 4.21 19.14 11.19
N GLY A 119 4.29 18.23 10.22
CA GLY A 119 4.66 18.53 8.83
C GLY A 119 3.58 19.29 8.07
N VAL A 120 4.01 20.11 7.11
CA VAL A 120 3.18 20.87 6.18
C VAL A 120 3.15 20.17 4.83
N ILE A 121 1.95 19.85 4.35
CA ILE A 121 1.80 19.11 3.10
C ILE A 121 1.92 20.03 1.89
N LYS A 122 2.85 19.69 0.98
CA LYS A 122 2.98 20.21 -0.38
C LYS A 122 2.53 19.14 -1.37
N ARG A 123 1.50 19.43 -2.17
CA ARG A 123 1.02 18.47 -3.18
C ARG A 123 1.63 18.77 -4.52
N SER A 124 2.44 17.85 -5.07
CA SER A 124 2.86 17.94 -6.46
C SER A 124 1.71 17.56 -7.40
N ALA A 125 1.68 18.14 -8.59
CA ALA A 125 0.65 17.85 -9.58
C ALA A 125 0.79 16.42 -10.15
N THR A 126 -0.27 15.98 -10.81
CA THR A 126 -0.29 14.74 -11.61
C THR A 126 -0.75 15.07 -13.03
N LYS A 127 -0.20 14.37 -14.01
CA LYS A 127 -0.66 14.39 -15.41
C LYS A 127 -1.37 13.07 -15.71
N ASN A 128 -2.65 13.12 -16.05
CA ASN A 128 -3.47 11.92 -16.26
C ASN A 128 -3.37 10.91 -15.11
N LEU A 129 -3.43 11.39 -13.86
CA LEU A 129 -3.28 10.63 -12.61
C LEU A 129 -1.90 9.99 -12.39
N ARG A 130 -0.93 10.22 -13.27
CA ARG A 130 0.48 9.83 -13.07
C ARG A 130 1.24 10.95 -12.37
N VAL A 131 2.23 10.59 -11.57
CA VAL A 131 3.09 11.58 -10.90
C VAL A 131 3.78 12.45 -11.95
N ASP A 132 3.60 13.77 -11.84
CA ASP A 132 4.35 14.74 -12.65
C ASP A 132 5.70 15.01 -11.98
N LEU A 133 6.76 14.49 -12.59
CA LEU A 133 8.12 14.56 -12.06
C LEU A 133 8.65 15.99 -12.00
N GLU A 134 8.30 16.80 -12.97
CA GLU A 134 8.71 18.22 -13.02
C GLU A 134 8.02 18.99 -11.89
N SER A 135 6.71 18.82 -11.74
CA SER A 135 5.95 19.41 -10.63
C SER A 135 6.48 18.95 -9.26
N LEU A 136 6.84 17.66 -9.12
CA LEU A 136 7.41 17.15 -7.88
C LEU A 136 8.72 17.86 -7.55
N LEU A 137 9.63 17.97 -8.51
CA LEU A 137 10.93 18.64 -8.31
C LEU A 137 10.77 20.15 -8.06
N LYS A 138 9.88 20.83 -8.78
CA LYS A 138 9.55 22.26 -8.55
C LYS A 138 8.92 22.52 -7.19
N SER A 139 8.30 21.52 -6.57
CA SER A 139 7.71 21.65 -5.22
C SER A 139 8.75 21.64 -4.10
N ILE A 140 10.02 21.33 -4.39
CA ILE A 140 11.10 21.29 -3.40
C ILE A 140 11.50 22.69 -2.99
N THR A 141 11.53 22.94 -1.68
CA THR A 141 11.98 24.19 -1.06
C THR A 141 13.10 23.93 -0.03
N LYS A 142 13.63 24.99 0.56
CA LYS A 142 14.60 24.89 1.68
C LYS A 142 14.01 24.17 2.91
N LYS A 143 12.65 24.20 3.09
CA LYS A 143 11.91 23.57 4.20
C LYS A 143 11.54 22.12 3.91
N THR A 144 11.71 21.62 2.69
CA THR A 144 11.36 20.24 2.36
C THR A 144 12.27 19.24 3.07
N LYS A 145 11.67 18.31 3.82
CA LYS A 145 12.36 17.27 4.59
C LYS A 145 12.04 15.85 4.10
N MET A 146 10.86 15.65 3.53
CA MET A 146 10.42 14.31 3.13
C MET A 146 9.61 14.34 1.84
N ILE A 147 9.75 13.28 1.04
CA ILE A 147 8.97 13.05 -0.17
C ILE A 147 8.46 11.62 -0.15
N PHE A 148 7.15 11.44 -0.36
CA PHE A 148 6.53 10.12 -0.50
C PHE A 148 6.30 9.77 -1.97
N ILE A 149 6.59 8.53 -2.33
CA ILE A 149 6.34 7.93 -3.64
C ILE A 149 5.71 6.56 -3.44
N ALA A 150 4.45 6.39 -3.81
CA ALA A 150 3.81 5.08 -3.81
C ALA A 150 4.08 4.36 -5.15
N GLN A 151 4.50 3.09 -5.11
CA GLN A 151 5.11 2.39 -6.24
C GLN A 151 4.73 0.90 -6.31
N PRO A 152 3.64 0.51 -6.99
CA PRO A 152 2.60 1.32 -7.65
C PRO A 152 1.77 2.19 -6.70
N ASN A 153 1.21 3.27 -7.25
CA ASN A 153 0.44 4.24 -6.47
C ASN A 153 -0.99 3.73 -6.16
N ASN A 154 -1.44 3.97 -4.96
CA ASN A 154 -2.81 3.83 -4.54
C ASN A 154 -3.43 5.24 -4.36
N PRO A 155 -4.53 5.60 -5.07
CA PRO A 155 -5.49 4.71 -5.72
C PRO A 155 -5.36 4.57 -7.25
N THR A 156 -4.35 5.15 -7.89
CA THR A 156 -4.33 5.26 -9.35
C THR A 156 -3.86 4.00 -10.08
N GLY A 157 -3.13 3.11 -9.39
CA GLY A 157 -2.56 1.90 -9.98
C GLY A 157 -1.33 2.12 -10.85
N PHE A 158 -0.96 3.37 -11.13
CA PHE A 158 0.22 3.71 -11.92
C PHE A 158 1.53 3.58 -11.13
N TYR A 159 2.63 3.44 -11.83
CA TYR A 159 3.98 3.41 -11.27
C TYR A 159 4.93 4.33 -12.04
N LEU A 160 6.06 4.64 -11.44
CA LEU A 160 7.19 5.29 -12.09
C LEU A 160 8.13 4.23 -12.64
N SER A 161 8.61 4.41 -13.87
CA SER A 161 9.63 3.53 -14.42
C SER A 161 10.92 3.59 -13.59
N LYS A 162 11.77 2.58 -13.70
CA LYS A 162 13.11 2.59 -13.08
C LYS A 162 13.93 3.80 -13.52
N LYS A 163 13.78 4.22 -14.79
CA LYS A 163 14.42 5.42 -15.34
C LYS A 163 13.97 6.68 -14.61
N ASP A 164 12.65 6.82 -14.40
CA ASP A 164 12.04 7.97 -13.72
C ASP A 164 12.45 8.02 -12.25
N LEU A 165 12.40 6.88 -11.54
CA LEU A 165 12.87 6.79 -10.15
C LEU A 165 14.36 7.16 -10.04
N THR A 166 15.18 6.66 -10.96
CA THR A 166 16.62 6.99 -11.00
C THR A 166 16.82 8.49 -11.16
N MET A 167 16.11 9.11 -12.08
CA MET A 167 16.19 10.55 -12.37
C MET A 167 15.78 11.37 -11.14
N ILE A 168 14.65 11.05 -10.51
CA ILE A 168 14.17 11.76 -9.32
C ILE A 168 15.17 11.63 -8.17
N ILE A 169 15.62 10.41 -7.84
CA ILE A 169 16.50 10.16 -6.71
C ILE A 169 17.85 10.87 -6.88
N LYS A 170 18.33 11.00 -8.12
CA LYS A 170 19.55 11.77 -8.42
C LYS A 170 19.34 13.28 -8.23
N LYS A 171 18.17 13.82 -8.57
CA LYS A 171 17.89 15.26 -8.53
C LYS A 171 17.47 15.75 -7.14
N ILE A 172 16.92 14.89 -6.30
CA ILE A 172 16.50 15.26 -4.94
C ILE A 172 17.73 15.44 -4.04
N PRO A 173 17.85 16.56 -3.32
CA PRO A 173 18.94 16.81 -2.37
C PRO A 173 19.05 15.71 -1.31
N LYS A 174 20.26 15.26 -0.98
CA LYS A 174 20.52 14.14 -0.05
C LYS A 174 20.05 14.37 1.38
N LYS A 175 19.78 15.60 1.77
CA LYS A 175 19.19 15.97 3.07
C LYS A 175 17.69 15.69 3.15
N ILE A 176 17.01 15.41 2.04
CA ILE A 176 15.57 15.12 1.97
C ILE A 176 15.37 13.61 2.01
N MET A 177 14.55 13.13 2.93
CA MET A 177 14.18 11.71 3.01
C MET A 177 13.21 11.34 1.88
N ILE A 178 13.46 10.24 1.21
CA ILE A 178 12.60 9.69 0.17
C ILE A 178 12.01 8.37 0.69
N ILE A 179 10.68 8.34 0.84
CA ILE A 179 9.96 7.13 1.24
C ILE A 179 9.30 6.53 -0.01
N ILE A 180 9.75 5.36 -0.43
CA ILE A 180 9.16 4.59 -1.52
C ILE A 180 8.26 3.51 -0.91
N ASP A 181 6.95 3.70 -1.02
CA ASP A 181 5.97 2.71 -0.54
C ASP A 181 5.65 1.71 -1.64
N ALA A 182 6.27 0.53 -1.55
CA ALA A 182 6.17 -0.54 -2.53
C ALA A 182 5.20 -1.66 -2.07
N ALA A 183 4.03 -1.27 -1.54
CA ALA A 183 3.05 -2.22 -0.99
C ALA A 183 2.47 -3.21 -2.02
N TYR A 184 2.55 -2.90 -3.32
CA TYR A 184 2.02 -3.73 -4.40
C TYR A 184 3.13 -4.33 -5.29
N ALA A 185 4.38 -4.24 -4.88
CA ALA A 185 5.54 -4.63 -5.67
C ALA A 185 5.53 -6.09 -6.15
N GLU A 186 4.96 -7.00 -5.37
CA GLU A 186 4.90 -8.42 -5.73
C GLU A 186 3.96 -8.72 -6.89
N TYR A 187 3.01 -7.84 -7.19
CA TYR A 187 2.10 -7.98 -8.34
C TYR A 187 2.73 -7.55 -9.66
N MET A 188 3.82 -6.78 -9.62
CA MET A 188 4.44 -6.19 -10.81
C MET A 188 5.03 -7.24 -11.77
N THR A 189 4.80 -6.99 -13.07
CA THR A 189 5.29 -7.84 -14.17
C THR A 189 6.14 -7.06 -15.17
N ASP A 190 6.10 -5.73 -15.12
CA ASP A 190 6.73 -4.84 -16.09
C ASP A 190 8.25 -4.82 -15.89
N ASN A 191 9.02 -4.95 -16.97
CA ASN A 191 10.49 -5.06 -16.93
C ASN A 191 11.17 -3.74 -16.56
N ASP A 192 10.51 -2.62 -16.78
CA ASP A 192 11.00 -1.28 -16.44
C ASP A 192 10.61 -0.84 -15.02
N TYR A 193 9.97 -1.72 -14.25
CA TYR A 193 9.61 -1.46 -12.86
C TYR A 193 10.80 -1.61 -11.92
N SER A 194 10.85 -0.76 -10.90
CA SER A 194 11.69 -0.92 -9.73
C SER A 194 10.86 -0.77 -8.45
N ASN A 195 11.09 -1.67 -7.50
CA ASN A 195 10.51 -1.56 -6.16
C ASN A 195 11.30 -0.64 -5.21
N GLY A 196 12.40 -0.07 -5.68
CA GLY A 196 13.21 0.88 -4.95
C GLY A 196 14.32 0.30 -4.06
N LEU A 197 14.38 -1.00 -3.84
CA LEU A 197 15.35 -1.62 -2.92
C LEU A 197 16.80 -1.33 -3.33
N GLU A 198 17.12 -1.38 -4.62
CA GLU A 198 18.45 -1.05 -5.13
C GLU A 198 18.85 0.42 -4.87
N PHE A 199 17.86 1.32 -4.77
CA PHE A 199 18.13 2.71 -4.41
C PHE A 199 18.37 2.87 -2.91
N ALA A 200 17.61 2.17 -2.06
CA ALA A 200 17.84 2.18 -0.63
C ALA A 200 19.20 1.56 -0.23
N GLN A 201 19.69 0.59 -1.02
CA GLN A 201 21.03 0.04 -0.83
C GLN A 201 22.15 1.05 -1.11
N LYS A 202 21.91 1.98 -2.05
CA LYS A 202 22.93 2.94 -2.55
C LYS A 202 22.81 4.34 -1.96
N ASN A 203 21.66 4.69 -1.37
CA ASN A 203 21.38 6.05 -0.90
C ASN A 203 20.96 6.05 0.57
N LYS A 204 21.67 6.80 1.38
CA LYS A 204 21.44 6.90 2.84
C LYS A 204 20.11 7.58 3.21
N ASN A 205 19.47 8.28 2.28
CA ASN A 205 18.22 9.01 2.49
C ASN A 205 16.99 8.36 1.85
N VAL A 206 17.09 7.07 1.47
CA VAL A 206 15.96 6.33 0.87
C VAL A 206 15.49 5.24 1.82
N ILE A 207 14.19 5.20 2.09
CA ILE A 207 13.50 4.14 2.81
C ILE A 207 12.53 3.48 1.84
N VAL A 208 12.54 2.16 1.75
CA VAL A 208 11.55 1.40 0.97
C VAL A 208 10.68 0.61 1.92
N THR A 209 9.37 0.82 1.88
CA THR A 209 8.41 0.08 2.70
C THR A 209 7.74 -1.05 1.91
N ARG A 210 7.45 -2.15 2.59
CA ARG A 210 6.78 -3.34 2.06
C ARG A 210 5.74 -3.84 3.07
N THR A 211 4.77 -4.60 2.60
CA THR A 211 3.70 -5.12 3.46
C THR A 211 3.39 -6.58 3.16
N PHE A 212 2.97 -7.31 4.18
CA PHE A 212 2.38 -8.65 4.04
C PHE A 212 0.86 -8.60 3.86
N SER A 213 0.25 -7.42 3.93
CA SER A 213 -1.20 -7.24 3.87
C SER A 213 -1.82 -7.51 2.50
N LYS A 214 -1.01 -7.52 1.42
CA LYS A 214 -1.52 -7.61 0.04
C LYS A 214 -1.35 -9.02 -0.49
N ILE A 215 -0.37 -9.32 -1.34
CA ILE A 215 -0.22 -10.61 -2.02
C ILE A 215 -0.12 -11.80 -1.06
N TYR A 216 0.44 -11.60 0.11
CA TYR A 216 0.61 -12.68 1.11
C TYR A 216 -0.67 -13.02 1.90
N GLY A 217 -1.72 -12.20 1.78
CA GLY A 217 -3.02 -12.44 2.43
C GLY A 217 -3.02 -12.29 3.96
N LEU A 218 -2.11 -11.49 4.52
CA LEU A 218 -1.93 -11.32 5.97
C LEU A 218 -2.41 -9.95 6.48
N ALA A 219 -3.45 -9.38 5.88
CA ALA A 219 -3.91 -8.03 6.20
C ALA A 219 -4.28 -7.84 7.68
N SER A 220 -4.94 -8.83 8.29
CA SER A 220 -5.36 -8.78 9.70
C SER A 220 -4.23 -8.94 10.69
N LEU A 221 -3.12 -9.57 10.30
CA LEU A 221 -1.97 -9.79 11.17
C LEU A 221 -1.10 -8.55 11.35
N ARG A 222 -1.33 -7.50 10.54
CA ARG A 222 -0.64 -6.22 10.64
C ARG A 222 0.88 -6.37 10.59
N LEU A 223 1.41 -6.86 9.47
CA LEU A 223 2.84 -7.08 9.28
C LEU A 223 3.37 -6.30 8.08
N GLY A 224 4.45 -5.56 8.29
CA GLY A 224 5.19 -4.84 7.26
C GLY A 224 6.67 -4.74 7.62
N TRP A 225 7.46 -4.32 6.65
CA TRP A 225 8.88 -4.10 6.85
C TRP A 225 9.40 -2.97 5.96
N CYS A 226 10.53 -2.39 6.32
CA CYS A 226 11.26 -1.52 5.43
C CYS A 226 12.75 -1.88 5.38
N TYR A 227 13.37 -1.40 4.31
CA TYR A 227 14.82 -1.42 4.13
C TYR A 227 15.35 -0.01 3.99
N ALA A 228 16.39 0.32 4.73
CA ALA A 228 17.06 1.61 4.71
C ALA A 228 18.51 1.49 5.20
N HIS A 229 19.25 2.58 5.15
CA HIS A 229 20.61 2.63 5.74
C HIS A 229 20.58 2.30 7.24
N SER A 230 21.60 1.59 7.75
CA SER A 230 21.66 1.08 9.14
C SER A 230 21.45 2.17 10.20
N ASN A 231 21.95 3.39 9.99
CA ASN A 231 21.74 4.50 10.93
C ASN A 231 20.25 4.89 11.04
N ILE A 232 19.50 4.83 9.93
CA ILE A 232 18.05 5.08 9.92
C ILE A 232 17.36 3.96 10.72
N ILE A 233 17.70 2.71 10.45
CA ILE A 233 17.13 1.54 11.15
C ILE A 233 17.42 1.61 12.65
N SER A 234 18.64 1.95 13.03
CA SER A 234 19.01 2.17 14.45
C SER A 234 18.14 3.24 15.08
N SER A 235 17.96 4.38 14.41
CA SER A 235 17.10 5.47 14.89
C SER A 235 15.64 5.08 14.99
N MET A 236 15.09 4.35 14.02
CA MET A 236 13.72 3.83 14.04
C MET A 236 13.50 2.88 15.24
N ASN A 237 14.49 2.04 15.55
CA ASN A 237 14.41 1.14 16.70
C ASN A 237 14.39 1.86 18.06
N LYS A 238 14.84 3.12 18.14
CA LYS A 238 14.77 3.92 19.38
C LYS A 238 13.38 4.50 19.64
N VAL A 239 12.55 4.66 18.60
CA VAL A 239 11.25 5.34 18.71
C VAL A 239 10.05 4.42 18.54
N ARG A 240 10.24 3.18 18.08
CA ARG A 240 9.16 2.21 18.01
C ARG A 240 8.69 1.74 19.39
N GLY A 241 7.43 1.33 19.50
CA GLY A 241 6.95 0.64 20.69
C GLY A 241 7.70 -0.68 20.94
N PRO A 242 7.87 -1.10 22.21
CA PRO A 242 8.42 -2.41 22.51
C PRO A 242 7.49 -3.51 21.99
N PHE A 243 8.05 -4.63 21.51
CA PHE A 243 7.29 -5.79 21.05
C PHE A 243 6.19 -5.47 20.03
N ASN A 244 6.44 -4.49 19.16
CA ASN A 244 5.45 -3.91 18.23
C ASN A 244 4.86 -4.91 17.22
N VAL A 245 5.52 -6.04 16.97
CA VAL A 245 5.06 -7.08 16.03
C VAL A 245 4.68 -8.34 16.79
N ASN A 246 3.42 -8.73 16.70
CA ASN A 246 2.90 -9.91 17.39
C ASN A 246 3.49 -11.23 16.86
N GLN A 247 3.50 -12.27 17.70
CA GLN A 247 4.13 -13.56 17.39
C GLN A 247 3.48 -14.26 16.18
N LEU A 248 2.15 -14.21 16.05
CA LEU A 248 1.47 -14.83 14.90
C LEU A 248 1.90 -14.18 13.58
N ALA A 249 2.06 -12.86 13.57
CA ALA A 249 2.53 -12.14 12.41
C ALA A 249 3.96 -12.57 12.02
N GLN A 250 4.85 -12.75 13.00
CA GLN A 250 6.22 -13.19 12.76
C GLN A 250 6.24 -14.61 12.15
N VAL A 251 5.56 -15.57 12.75
CA VAL A 251 5.46 -16.96 12.27
C VAL A 251 4.85 -17.01 10.86
N ALA A 252 3.73 -16.30 10.66
CA ALA A 252 3.04 -16.24 9.39
C ALA A 252 3.90 -15.58 8.30
N GLY A 253 4.60 -14.50 8.62
CA GLY A 253 5.51 -13.81 7.71
C GLY A 253 6.65 -14.69 7.21
N ILE A 254 7.31 -15.41 8.12
CA ILE A 254 8.39 -16.36 7.80
C ILE A 254 7.88 -17.42 6.82
N GLN A 255 6.73 -18.02 7.11
CA GLN A 255 6.17 -19.07 6.26
C GLN A 255 5.67 -18.53 4.92
N ALA A 256 5.06 -17.33 4.89
CA ALA A 256 4.60 -16.70 3.65
C ALA A 256 5.73 -16.40 2.67
N LEU A 257 6.92 -16.04 3.18
CA LEU A 257 8.12 -15.81 2.34
C LEU A 257 8.64 -17.10 1.69
N LYS A 258 8.42 -18.25 2.32
CA LYS A 258 8.81 -19.58 1.78
C LYS A 258 7.87 -20.06 0.67
N ASP A 259 6.59 -19.66 0.71
CA ASP A 259 5.56 -20.15 -0.23
C ASP A 259 5.55 -19.36 -1.55
N LYS A 260 6.57 -19.61 -2.37
CA LYS A 260 6.72 -18.96 -3.69
C LYS A 260 5.62 -19.38 -4.68
N LYS A 261 5.10 -20.61 -4.57
CA LYS A 261 4.02 -21.11 -5.40
C LYS A 261 2.74 -20.31 -5.19
N TYR A 262 2.40 -20.03 -3.92
CA TYR A 262 1.23 -19.24 -3.57
C TYR A 262 1.34 -17.81 -4.14
N THR A 263 2.46 -17.13 -3.93
CA THR A 263 2.67 -15.76 -4.44
C THR A 263 2.65 -15.71 -5.97
N SER A 264 3.24 -16.69 -6.65
CA SER A 264 3.20 -16.81 -8.11
C SER A 264 1.78 -17.00 -8.64
N ASN A 265 1.00 -17.89 -8.02
CA ASN A 265 -0.41 -18.13 -8.41
C ASN A 265 -1.27 -16.89 -8.13
N SER A 266 -1.09 -16.21 -7.00
CA SER A 266 -1.79 -14.97 -6.67
C SER A 266 -1.48 -13.85 -7.68
N LYS A 267 -0.22 -13.73 -8.10
CA LYS A 267 0.20 -12.77 -9.13
C LYS A 267 -0.45 -13.10 -10.49
N LYS A 268 -0.41 -14.36 -10.93
CA LYS A 268 -1.05 -14.81 -12.19
C LYS A 268 -2.54 -14.51 -12.18
N HIS A 269 -3.24 -14.85 -11.10
CA HIS A 269 -4.66 -14.57 -10.92
C HIS A 269 -4.96 -13.06 -11.02
N ASN A 270 -4.19 -12.25 -10.31
CA ASN A 270 -4.35 -10.80 -10.33
C ASN A 270 -4.19 -10.23 -11.76
N THR A 271 -3.12 -10.61 -12.46
CA THR A 271 -2.86 -10.15 -13.83
C THR A 271 -3.98 -10.56 -14.78
N LEU A 272 -4.43 -11.81 -14.71
CA LEU A 272 -5.55 -12.32 -15.53
C LEU A 272 -6.82 -11.48 -15.30
N TRP A 273 -7.20 -11.28 -14.03
CA TRP A 273 -8.46 -10.62 -13.72
C TRP A 273 -8.40 -9.10 -13.87
N LEU A 274 -7.25 -8.47 -13.71
CA LEU A 274 -7.07 -7.06 -14.09
C LEU A 274 -7.38 -6.88 -15.58
N ASN A 275 -6.85 -7.75 -16.44
CA ASN A 275 -7.05 -7.69 -17.90
C ASN A 275 -8.51 -7.96 -18.27
N ILE A 276 -9.13 -9.00 -17.68
CA ILE A 276 -10.53 -9.34 -17.96
C ILE A 276 -11.47 -8.21 -17.51
N MET A 277 -11.31 -7.73 -16.27
CA MET A 277 -12.17 -6.67 -15.73
C MET A 277 -11.98 -5.36 -16.50
N ASN A 278 -10.74 -4.99 -16.82
CA ASN A 278 -10.47 -3.81 -17.65
C ASN A 278 -11.20 -3.93 -18.99
N LYS A 279 -10.97 -5.03 -19.74
CA LYS A 279 -11.62 -5.28 -21.04
C LYS A 279 -13.14 -5.24 -20.97
N GLU A 280 -13.74 -5.90 -19.97
CA GLU A 280 -15.21 -5.99 -19.88
C GLU A 280 -15.87 -4.69 -19.42
N LEU A 281 -15.24 -3.96 -18.48
CA LEU A 281 -15.78 -2.70 -17.97
C LEU A 281 -15.54 -1.54 -18.94
N SER A 282 -14.47 -1.56 -19.72
CA SER A 282 -14.22 -0.53 -20.76
C SER A 282 -15.20 -0.55 -21.92
N LYS A 283 -16.07 -1.57 -22.01
CA LYS A 283 -17.20 -1.60 -22.98
C LYS A 283 -18.38 -0.75 -22.53
N LEU A 284 -18.39 -0.29 -21.27
CA LEU A 284 -19.43 0.53 -20.67
C LEU A 284 -19.10 2.02 -20.84
N PRO A 285 -20.06 2.95 -20.69
CA PRO A 285 -19.83 4.39 -20.80
C PRO A 285 -19.10 4.95 -19.58
N ILE A 286 -17.97 4.36 -19.22
CA ILE A 286 -17.10 4.71 -18.08
C ILE A 286 -15.64 4.64 -18.50
N LYS A 287 -14.75 5.27 -17.72
CA LYS A 287 -13.32 5.23 -17.99
C LYS A 287 -12.61 4.34 -16.98
N VAL A 288 -12.04 3.24 -17.43
CA VAL A 288 -11.22 2.34 -16.62
C VAL A 288 -9.75 2.73 -16.80
N TYR A 289 -9.05 2.97 -15.68
CA TYR A 289 -7.62 3.29 -15.73
C TYR A 289 -6.78 2.01 -15.62
N ASP A 290 -5.69 1.97 -16.39
CA ASP A 290 -4.70 0.91 -16.25
C ASP A 290 -4.14 0.86 -14.84
N SER A 291 -3.95 -0.35 -14.33
CA SER A 291 -3.41 -0.58 -13.01
C SER A 291 -2.37 -1.70 -13.01
N ARG A 292 -1.37 -1.54 -12.17
CA ARG A 292 -0.35 -2.57 -11.88
C ARG A 292 -0.42 -3.04 -10.43
N ALA A 293 -1.46 -2.64 -9.70
CA ALA A 293 -1.75 -3.11 -8.35
C ALA A 293 -2.78 -4.25 -8.36
N ASN A 294 -3.45 -4.51 -7.25
CA ASN A 294 -4.54 -5.50 -7.17
C ASN A 294 -5.93 -4.85 -7.16
N PHE A 295 -6.10 -3.77 -7.90
CA PHE A 295 -7.36 -3.03 -8.02
C PHE A 295 -7.42 -2.26 -9.34
N LEU A 296 -8.61 -1.84 -9.75
CA LEU A 296 -8.86 -0.88 -10.80
C LEU A 296 -9.39 0.42 -10.21
N LEU A 297 -8.94 1.56 -10.75
CA LEU A 297 -9.59 2.85 -10.59
C LEU A 297 -10.51 3.06 -11.79
N ILE A 298 -11.76 3.44 -11.51
CA ILE A 298 -12.81 3.57 -12.54
C ILE A 298 -13.48 4.92 -12.35
N ASP A 299 -13.46 5.76 -13.38
CA ASP A 299 -14.24 7.01 -13.41
C ASP A 299 -15.63 6.70 -13.99
N VAL A 300 -16.62 6.82 -13.16
CA VAL A 300 -18.04 6.57 -13.46
C VAL A 300 -18.86 7.86 -13.60
N GLY A 301 -18.17 9.00 -13.61
CA GLY A 301 -18.78 10.32 -13.77
C GLY A 301 -19.77 10.64 -12.64
N LYS A 302 -20.89 11.25 -13.02
CA LYS A 302 -21.96 11.64 -12.08
C LYS A 302 -22.71 10.46 -11.45
N SER A 303 -22.47 9.23 -11.91
CA SER A 303 -23.19 8.03 -11.47
C SER A 303 -22.70 7.44 -10.16
N VAL A 304 -21.62 7.94 -9.55
CA VAL A 304 -20.97 7.37 -8.33
C VAL A 304 -21.97 7.00 -7.24
N SER A 305 -22.81 7.93 -6.82
CA SER A 305 -23.76 7.69 -5.72
C SER A 305 -24.82 6.64 -6.07
N LYS A 306 -25.39 6.73 -7.28
CA LYS A 306 -26.39 5.79 -7.79
C LYS A 306 -25.79 4.39 -7.94
N LEU A 307 -24.62 4.29 -8.56
CA LEU A 307 -23.88 3.03 -8.73
C LEU A 307 -23.55 2.41 -7.38
N ASN A 308 -23.03 3.16 -6.42
CA ASN A 308 -22.71 2.65 -5.09
C ASN A 308 -23.93 2.10 -4.39
N LYS A 309 -25.05 2.82 -4.41
CA LYS A 309 -26.33 2.36 -3.83
C LYS A 309 -26.83 1.09 -4.51
N TYR A 310 -26.74 1.02 -5.83
CA TYR A 310 -27.09 -0.18 -6.60
C TYR A 310 -26.20 -1.38 -6.24
N LEU A 311 -24.88 -1.21 -6.20
CA LEU A 311 -23.94 -2.29 -5.85
C LEU A 311 -24.16 -2.80 -4.43
N LEU A 312 -24.42 -1.90 -3.47
CA LEU A 312 -24.80 -2.29 -2.09
C LEU A 312 -26.08 -3.12 -2.05
N SER A 313 -27.11 -2.80 -2.88
CA SER A 313 -28.31 -3.63 -2.99
C SER A 313 -28.03 -5.03 -3.53
N LYS A 314 -26.97 -5.17 -4.36
CA LYS A 314 -26.48 -6.45 -4.89
C LYS A 314 -25.43 -7.13 -3.98
N SER A 315 -25.28 -6.66 -2.73
CA SER A 315 -24.29 -7.17 -1.76
C SER A 315 -22.83 -7.01 -2.22
N ILE A 316 -22.52 -5.96 -2.96
CA ILE A 316 -21.16 -5.64 -3.45
C ILE A 316 -20.71 -4.35 -2.79
N ILE A 317 -19.54 -4.39 -2.14
CA ILE A 317 -18.90 -3.24 -1.50
C ILE A 317 -17.65 -2.84 -2.31
N ILE A 318 -17.68 -1.62 -2.85
CA ILE A 318 -16.56 -0.97 -3.53
C ILE A 318 -16.01 0.19 -2.69
N ARG A 319 -14.93 0.83 -3.14
CA ARG A 319 -14.35 2.00 -2.47
C ARG A 319 -14.64 3.28 -3.23
N LEU A 320 -15.32 4.24 -2.59
CA LEU A 320 -15.45 5.60 -3.13
C LEU A 320 -14.15 6.38 -2.98
N MET A 321 -13.85 7.26 -3.92
CA MET A 321 -12.57 7.97 -4.02
C MET A 321 -12.65 9.47 -3.72
N ASP A 322 -13.74 9.95 -3.15
CA ASP A 322 -13.95 11.35 -2.76
C ASP A 322 -12.83 11.88 -1.83
N LYS A 323 -12.44 11.09 -0.83
CA LYS A 323 -11.35 11.42 0.10
C LYS A 323 -9.98 11.56 -0.61
N TYR A 324 -9.83 10.93 -1.77
CA TYR A 324 -8.64 11.04 -2.64
C TYR A 324 -8.73 12.19 -3.64
N LYS A 325 -9.75 13.08 -3.52
CA LYS A 325 -10.03 14.16 -4.46
C LYS A 325 -10.36 13.68 -5.87
N LEU A 326 -11.01 12.52 -5.97
CA LEU A 326 -11.52 11.89 -7.18
C LEU A 326 -13.00 11.53 -7.01
N PRO A 327 -13.90 12.54 -6.87
CA PRO A 327 -15.30 12.31 -6.50
C PRO A 327 -16.11 11.56 -7.56
N SER A 328 -15.66 11.55 -8.84
CA SER A 328 -16.27 10.77 -9.91
C SER A 328 -15.77 9.34 -10.01
N CYS A 329 -14.81 8.95 -9.16
CA CYS A 329 -14.15 7.65 -9.27
C CYS A 329 -14.55 6.70 -8.15
N VAL A 330 -14.47 5.41 -8.50
CA VAL A 330 -14.54 4.29 -7.56
C VAL A 330 -13.30 3.42 -7.74
N ARG A 331 -12.88 2.74 -6.67
CA ARG A 331 -11.80 1.75 -6.73
C ARG A 331 -12.36 0.37 -6.41
N VAL A 332 -12.04 -0.61 -7.26
CA VAL A 332 -12.52 -1.97 -7.16
C VAL A 332 -11.32 -2.90 -7.07
N SER A 333 -11.18 -3.63 -5.98
CA SER A 333 -10.12 -4.63 -5.77
C SER A 333 -10.38 -5.87 -6.62
N ILE A 334 -9.32 -6.57 -7.00
CA ILE A 334 -9.44 -7.88 -7.65
C ILE A 334 -9.82 -8.91 -6.59
N GLY A 335 -11.02 -9.48 -6.73
CA GLY A 335 -11.55 -10.56 -5.92
C GLY A 335 -11.22 -11.95 -6.47
N THR A 336 -11.90 -12.98 -5.95
CA THR A 336 -11.93 -14.32 -6.56
C THR A 336 -12.56 -14.28 -7.95
N ALA A 337 -12.41 -15.35 -8.74
CA ALA A 337 -13.04 -15.43 -10.06
C ALA A 337 -14.55 -15.19 -10.02
N ASN A 338 -15.24 -15.78 -9.02
CA ASN A 338 -16.69 -15.64 -8.87
C ASN A 338 -17.08 -14.22 -8.44
N GLU A 339 -16.34 -13.60 -7.51
CA GLU A 339 -16.57 -12.22 -7.09
C GLU A 339 -16.38 -11.25 -8.27
N ASN A 340 -15.30 -11.40 -9.05
CA ASN A 340 -15.04 -10.57 -10.21
C ASN A 340 -16.15 -10.69 -11.27
N LYS A 341 -16.65 -11.91 -11.54
CA LYS A 341 -17.79 -12.12 -12.45
C LYS A 341 -19.06 -11.42 -11.93
N LYS A 342 -19.35 -11.52 -10.61
CA LYS A 342 -20.49 -10.82 -10.00
C LYS A 342 -20.35 -9.29 -10.14
N VAL A 343 -19.16 -8.73 -9.90
CA VAL A 343 -18.89 -7.30 -10.08
C VAL A 343 -19.10 -6.87 -11.52
N ILE A 344 -18.51 -7.57 -12.50
CA ILE A 344 -18.67 -7.27 -13.94
C ILE A 344 -20.15 -7.28 -14.32
N LYS A 345 -20.89 -8.33 -13.90
CA LYS A 345 -22.32 -8.44 -14.18
C LYS A 345 -23.09 -7.27 -13.59
N ALA A 346 -22.85 -6.92 -12.33
CA ALA A 346 -23.56 -5.82 -11.67
C ALA A 346 -23.29 -4.46 -12.35
N PHE A 347 -22.05 -4.20 -12.79
CA PHE A 347 -21.76 -3.00 -13.57
C PHE A 347 -22.50 -3.00 -14.92
N LYS A 348 -22.48 -4.11 -15.65
CA LYS A 348 -23.22 -4.23 -16.93
C LYS A 348 -24.72 -4.01 -16.75
N ASP A 349 -25.31 -4.59 -15.71
CA ASP A 349 -26.75 -4.47 -15.45
C ASP A 349 -27.15 -3.05 -15.04
N PHE A 350 -26.23 -2.31 -14.38
CA PHE A 350 -26.48 -0.90 -14.02
C PHE A 350 -26.41 0.08 -15.20
N TYR A 351 -25.61 -0.22 -16.22
CA TYR A 351 -25.42 0.63 -17.41
C TYR A 351 -26.23 0.19 -18.64
N LYS A 352 -27.08 -0.85 -18.52
CA LYS A 352 -28.12 -1.16 -19.51
C LYS A 352 -29.27 -0.17 -19.40
#